data_43c1f867f5ac65b535fa34ec2a07893f
#
_entry.id   43c1f867f5ac65b535fa34ec2a07893f
#
_cell.length_a   1.000
_cell.length_b   1.000
_cell.length_c   1.000
_cell.angle_alpha   90.00
_cell.angle_beta   90.00
_cell.angle_gamma   90.00
#
_symmetry.space_group_name_H-M   'P 1'
#
loop_
_entity.id
_entity.type
_entity.pdbx_description
1 polymer ?
#
loop_
_entity_poly.entity_id
_entity_poly.type
_entity_poly.pdbx_seq_one_letter_code
_entity_poly.pdbx_strand_id
1 'polypeptide(L)'
;MAQLELVHPSPLELTSAEPRGDHLVISQMVSDGAKVLDVGCGDGALMQMLKRECNAKVRGIESDPNKAHRCVVRGMSVVQGDAERDLGEFPSGAFDYVVFSRTLQHFRRPQAALKQAGRIGQQVIVSITNAGRWDKRAEMLAKGRLGPSEHLQRYPLRDFADLAREMHFSIERAVPISRGHAGAPFAKTIWRANWFAEEAVFLLTP
;
A
#
# COMPACT_ATOMS: atom_id res chain seq x y z
N MET A 1 6.43 40.46 -34.57
CA MET A 1 7.21 39.97 -33.43
C MET A 1 6.23 39.37 -32.41
N ALA A 2 6.10 38.06 -32.37
CA ALA A 2 5.23 37.37 -31.43
C ALA A 2 6.02 37.21 -30.11
N GLN A 3 5.51 37.78 -29.04
CA GLN A 3 6.04 37.55 -27.69
C GLN A 3 5.65 36.13 -27.27
N LEU A 4 6.63 35.29 -27.09
CA LEU A 4 6.50 34.03 -26.37
C LEU A 4 6.27 34.35 -24.89
N GLU A 5 5.02 34.31 -24.42
CA GLU A 5 4.72 34.25 -23.01
C GLU A 5 5.22 32.91 -22.47
N LEU A 6 6.24 32.98 -21.65
CA LEU A 6 6.67 31.87 -20.81
C LEU A 6 5.55 31.61 -19.79
N VAL A 7 4.71 30.63 -20.09
CA VAL A 7 3.78 30.08 -19.08
C VAL A 7 4.66 29.40 -18.03
N HIS A 8 4.94 30.13 -16.95
CA HIS A 8 5.44 29.52 -15.74
C HIS A 8 4.35 28.55 -15.25
N PRO A 9 4.61 27.25 -15.13
CA PRO A 9 3.68 26.39 -14.43
C PRO A 9 3.56 26.94 -13.00
N SER A 10 2.35 27.31 -12.61
CA SER A 10 2.04 27.67 -11.23
C SER A 10 2.57 26.56 -10.31
N PRO A 11 3.09 26.88 -9.11
CA PRO A 11 3.46 25.87 -8.13
C PRO A 11 2.26 24.94 -8.01
N LEU A 12 2.45 23.66 -8.38
CA LEU A 12 1.44 22.64 -8.25
C LEU A 12 0.89 22.77 -6.83
N GLU A 13 -0.38 23.16 -6.72
CA GLU A 13 -1.09 23.20 -5.48
C GLU A 13 -0.88 21.84 -4.83
N LEU A 14 -0.09 21.82 -3.77
CA LEU A 14 -0.03 20.74 -2.83
C LEU A 14 -1.45 20.65 -2.27
N THR A 15 -2.31 19.90 -2.94
CA THR A 15 -3.60 19.55 -2.39
C THR A 15 -3.28 18.90 -1.06
N SER A 16 -3.51 19.63 0.01
CA SER A 16 -3.47 19.18 1.39
C SER A 16 -4.67 18.26 1.64
N ALA A 17 -4.82 17.24 0.80
CA ALA A 17 -5.71 16.14 1.11
C ALA A 17 -5.23 15.54 2.42
N GLU A 18 -6.12 15.42 3.39
CA GLU A 18 -5.80 14.75 4.65
C GLU A 18 -5.12 13.41 4.34
N PRO A 19 -4.02 13.09 5.05
CA PRO A 19 -3.30 11.87 4.78
C PRO A 19 -4.23 10.67 5.00
N ARG A 20 -4.21 9.74 4.07
CA ARG A 20 -5.00 8.49 4.19
C ARG A 20 -4.63 7.76 5.48
N GLY A 21 -5.63 7.16 6.13
CA GLY A 21 -5.45 6.46 7.40
C GLY A 21 -4.40 5.34 7.33
N ASP A 22 -4.29 4.63 6.21
CA ASP A 22 -3.26 3.61 6.02
C ASP A 22 -1.86 4.20 5.93
N HIS A 23 -1.68 5.37 5.31
CA HIS A 23 -0.38 6.05 5.27
C HIS A 23 0.13 6.42 6.66
N LEU A 24 -0.77 6.92 7.53
CA LEU A 24 -0.44 7.24 8.92
C LEU A 24 0.01 5.99 9.70
N VAL A 25 -0.69 4.87 9.51
CA VAL A 25 -0.31 3.61 10.17
C VAL A 25 1.00 3.05 9.61
N ILE A 26 1.20 3.12 8.29
CA ILE A 26 2.44 2.68 7.64
C ILE A 26 3.63 3.50 8.16
N SER A 27 3.51 4.83 8.26
CA SER A 27 4.60 5.68 8.76
C SER A 27 5.00 5.34 10.21
N GLN A 28 4.05 4.90 11.04
CA GLN A 28 4.32 4.43 12.42
C GLN A 28 4.97 3.04 12.49
N MET A 29 5.02 2.30 11.39
CA MET A 29 5.65 0.98 11.31
C MET A 29 7.07 1.06 10.72
N VAL A 30 7.37 2.10 9.97
CA VAL A 30 8.67 2.30 9.29
C VAL A 30 9.65 2.97 10.26
N SER A 31 10.83 2.37 10.41
CA SER A 31 11.90 2.91 11.25
C SER A 31 12.55 4.16 10.61
N ASP A 32 13.10 5.03 11.45
CA ASP A 32 13.84 6.21 10.99
C ASP A 32 15.02 5.83 10.09
N GLY A 33 15.20 6.55 8.99
CA GLY A 33 16.27 6.33 8.03
C GLY A 33 16.17 5.07 7.16
N ALA A 34 15.10 4.29 7.30
CA ALA A 34 14.92 3.00 6.60
C ALA A 34 14.92 3.13 5.07
N LYS A 35 15.34 2.06 4.39
CA LYS A 35 15.21 1.90 2.94
C LYS A 35 13.86 1.25 2.63
N VAL A 36 13.01 1.94 1.90
CA VAL A 36 11.65 1.50 1.60
C VAL A 36 11.42 1.38 0.09
N LEU A 37 10.82 0.27 -0.35
CA LEU A 37 10.26 0.12 -1.68
C LEU A 37 8.74 0.26 -1.60
N ASP A 38 8.17 1.30 -2.22
CA ASP A 38 6.73 1.52 -2.31
C ASP A 38 6.21 0.96 -3.64
N VAL A 39 5.45 -0.13 -3.58
CA VAL A 39 4.96 -0.87 -4.75
C VAL A 39 3.58 -0.38 -5.15
N GLY A 40 3.49 0.22 -6.34
CA GLY A 40 2.30 0.92 -6.82
C GLY A 40 2.18 2.27 -6.11
N CYS A 41 3.26 3.05 -6.14
CA CYS A 41 3.38 4.28 -5.35
C CYS A 41 2.42 5.40 -5.76
N GLY A 42 1.68 5.24 -6.85
CA GLY A 42 0.73 6.23 -7.34
C GLY A 42 1.40 7.57 -7.64
N ASP A 43 0.88 8.63 -7.08
CA ASP A 43 1.44 9.99 -7.21
C ASP A 43 2.51 10.34 -6.16
N GLY A 44 2.92 9.34 -5.35
CA GLY A 44 4.00 9.45 -4.38
C GLY A 44 3.61 10.05 -3.01
N ALA A 45 2.33 10.12 -2.67
CA ALA A 45 1.87 10.70 -1.40
C ALA A 45 2.46 9.97 -0.18
N LEU A 46 2.46 8.64 -0.17
CA LEU A 46 3.09 7.84 0.88
C LEU A 46 4.62 8.06 0.91
N MET A 47 5.26 8.03 -0.25
CA MET A 47 6.71 8.25 -0.36
C MET A 47 7.12 9.60 0.25
N GLN A 48 6.35 10.66 -0.03
CA GLN A 48 6.60 11.98 0.51
C GLN A 48 6.44 12.01 2.04
N MET A 49 5.42 11.34 2.56
CA MET A 49 5.19 11.23 4.00
C MET A 49 6.34 10.49 4.68
N LEU A 50 6.76 9.33 4.18
CA LEU A 50 7.84 8.54 4.74
C LEU A 50 9.19 9.29 4.73
N LYS A 51 9.47 10.06 3.67
CA LYS A 51 10.65 10.93 3.62
C LYS A 51 10.61 12.01 4.71
N ARG A 52 9.45 12.63 4.92
CA ARG A 52 9.29 13.73 5.87
C ARG A 52 9.28 13.26 7.32
N GLU A 53 8.55 12.17 7.61
CA GLU A 53 8.26 11.75 8.99
C GLU A 53 9.22 10.70 9.51
N CYS A 54 9.75 9.85 8.61
CA CYS A 54 10.64 8.76 8.98
C CYS A 54 12.06 8.96 8.40
N ASN A 55 12.37 10.11 7.78
CA ASN A 55 13.66 10.32 7.10
C ASN A 55 14.06 9.16 6.16
N ALA A 56 13.05 8.41 5.65
CA ALA A 56 13.25 7.17 4.92
C ALA A 56 13.81 7.41 3.50
N LYS A 57 14.65 6.49 3.05
CA LYS A 57 15.17 6.44 1.67
C LYS A 57 14.18 5.64 0.82
N VAL A 58 13.19 6.33 0.24
CA VAL A 58 12.09 5.67 -0.47
C VAL A 58 12.35 5.62 -1.97
N ARG A 59 12.10 4.44 -2.56
CA ARG A 59 12.02 4.20 -3.99
C ARG A 59 10.63 3.68 -4.32
N GLY A 60 10.03 4.17 -5.41
CA GLY A 60 8.72 3.70 -5.89
C GLY A 60 8.83 2.83 -7.14
N ILE A 61 7.83 2.00 -7.38
CA ILE A 61 7.53 1.40 -8.68
C ILE A 61 6.07 1.68 -9.02
N GLU A 62 5.79 2.20 -10.23
CA GLU A 62 4.45 2.59 -10.68
C GLU A 62 4.27 2.25 -12.16
N SER A 63 3.14 1.63 -12.49
CA SER A 63 2.84 1.21 -13.86
C SER A 63 2.26 2.33 -14.73
N ASP A 64 1.52 3.26 -14.14
CA ASP A 64 0.96 4.42 -14.84
C ASP A 64 2.06 5.47 -15.12
N PRO A 65 2.41 5.72 -16.39
CA PRO A 65 3.47 6.66 -16.75
C PRO A 65 3.18 8.09 -16.27
N ASN A 66 1.92 8.51 -16.23
CA ASN A 66 1.57 9.86 -15.79
C ASN A 66 1.77 10.02 -14.26
N LYS A 67 1.46 8.98 -13.48
CA LYS A 67 1.70 8.97 -12.05
C LYS A 67 3.20 8.92 -11.75
N ALA A 68 3.93 8.04 -12.42
CA ALA A 68 5.39 7.95 -12.30
C ALA A 68 6.06 9.28 -12.66
N HIS A 69 5.64 9.93 -13.74
CA HIS A 69 6.15 11.25 -14.13
C HIS A 69 5.90 12.31 -13.04
N ARG A 70 4.70 12.35 -12.45
CA ARG A 70 4.41 13.28 -11.34
C ARG A 70 5.33 13.07 -10.14
N CYS A 71 5.68 11.82 -9.82
CA CYS A 71 6.63 11.52 -8.77
C CYS A 71 8.03 12.07 -9.09
N VAL A 72 8.50 11.87 -10.33
CA VAL A 72 9.81 12.39 -10.77
C VAL A 72 9.86 13.91 -10.72
N VAL A 73 8.83 14.61 -11.19
CA VAL A 73 8.73 16.07 -11.11
C VAL A 73 8.79 16.57 -9.66
N ARG A 74 8.29 15.79 -8.71
CA ARG A 74 8.39 16.10 -7.26
C ARG A 74 9.72 15.66 -6.62
N GLY A 75 10.71 15.25 -7.42
CA GLY A 75 12.03 14.82 -6.93
C GLY A 75 12.03 13.47 -6.19
N MET A 76 11.10 12.58 -6.52
CA MET A 76 11.05 11.24 -5.95
C MET A 76 11.74 10.22 -6.88
N SER A 77 12.37 9.22 -6.29
CA SER A 77 12.99 8.11 -7.03
C SER A 77 11.94 7.07 -7.37
N VAL A 78 11.51 7.00 -8.63
CA VAL A 78 10.49 6.07 -9.11
C VAL A 78 10.98 5.34 -10.35
N VAL A 79 10.69 4.05 -10.43
CA VAL A 79 10.80 3.22 -11.63
C VAL A 79 9.42 3.10 -12.26
N GLN A 80 9.29 3.47 -13.51
CA GLN A 80 8.10 3.14 -14.27
C GLN A 80 8.17 1.66 -14.67
N GLY A 81 7.21 0.86 -14.22
CA GLY A 81 7.19 -0.57 -14.49
C GLY A 81 5.98 -1.30 -13.91
N ASP A 82 5.79 -2.53 -14.38
CA ASP A 82 4.77 -3.44 -13.85
C ASP A 82 5.35 -4.29 -12.71
N ALA A 83 4.92 -4.01 -11.50
CA ALA A 83 5.43 -4.69 -10.31
C ALA A 83 5.24 -6.21 -10.36
N GLU A 84 4.19 -6.75 -11.02
CA GLU A 84 4.03 -8.21 -11.17
C GLU A 84 5.14 -8.87 -11.99
N ARG A 85 5.82 -8.11 -12.84
CA ARG A 85 6.93 -8.58 -13.69
C ARG A 85 8.28 -8.16 -13.14
N ASP A 86 8.37 -6.92 -12.68
CA ASP A 86 9.65 -6.25 -12.50
C ASP A 86 10.19 -6.35 -11.06
N LEU A 87 9.36 -6.79 -10.08
CA LEU A 87 9.85 -7.06 -8.71
C LEU A 87 10.98 -8.09 -8.67
N GLY A 88 11.02 -9.03 -9.63
CA GLY A 88 12.08 -10.01 -9.75
C GLY A 88 13.48 -9.44 -9.99
N GLU A 89 13.57 -8.23 -10.56
CA GLU A 89 14.82 -7.56 -10.89
C GLU A 89 15.49 -6.87 -9.70
N PHE A 90 14.75 -6.62 -8.62
CA PHE A 90 15.32 -6.03 -7.41
C PHE A 90 16.19 -7.05 -6.66
N PRO A 91 17.36 -6.63 -6.15
CA PRO A 91 18.23 -7.52 -5.38
C PRO A 91 17.58 -8.01 -4.08
N SER A 92 17.94 -9.21 -3.65
CA SER A 92 17.51 -9.75 -2.36
C SER A 92 18.04 -8.90 -1.20
N GLY A 93 17.20 -8.63 -0.19
CA GLY A 93 17.60 -7.86 1.00
C GLY A 93 17.98 -6.41 0.73
N ALA A 94 17.55 -5.84 -0.42
CA ALA A 94 17.92 -4.49 -0.82
C ALA A 94 17.22 -3.40 0.02
N PHE A 95 16.10 -3.72 0.65
CA PHE A 95 15.26 -2.80 1.41
C PHE A 95 14.98 -3.35 2.81
N ASP A 96 14.77 -2.43 3.76
CA ASP A 96 14.29 -2.79 5.09
C ASP A 96 12.79 -3.11 5.04
N TYR A 97 12.03 -2.35 4.22
CA TYR A 97 10.59 -2.55 4.04
C TYR A 97 10.20 -2.57 2.56
N VAL A 98 9.29 -3.49 2.20
CA VAL A 98 8.53 -3.45 0.95
C VAL A 98 7.07 -3.16 1.30
N VAL A 99 6.49 -2.12 0.72
CA VAL A 99 5.15 -1.63 1.07
C VAL A 99 4.19 -1.81 -0.09
N PHE A 100 3.01 -2.37 0.18
CA PHE A 100 1.85 -2.43 -0.70
C PHE A 100 0.70 -1.63 -0.07
N SER A 101 0.61 -0.32 -0.38
CA SER A 101 -0.47 0.52 0.12
C SER A 101 -1.68 0.41 -0.81
N ARG A 102 -2.64 -0.46 -0.45
CA ARG A 102 -3.85 -0.81 -1.25
C ARG A 102 -3.55 -1.32 -2.66
N THR A 103 -2.34 -1.80 -2.92
CA THR A 103 -1.89 -2.16 -4.27
C THR A 103 -2.00 -3.66 -4.52
N LEU A 104 -1.74 -4.50 -3.52
CA LEU A 104 -1.72 -5.95 -3.67
C LEU A 104 -3.04 -6.52 -4.23
N GLN A 105 -4.17 -5.89 -3.89
CA GLN A 105 -5.50 -6.29 -4.34
C GLN A 105 -5.75 -6.07 -5.85
N HIS A 106 -4.89 -5.34 -6.53
CA HIS A 106 -4.93 -5.13 -7.98
C HIS A 106 -4.10 -6.17 -8.76
N PHE A 107 -3.31 -7.00 -8.07
CA PHE A 107 -2.45 -7.99 -8.71
C PHE A 107 -3.25 -9.23 -9.11
N ARG A 108 -2.89 -9.81 -10.24
CA ARG A 108 -3.43 -11.11 -10.72
C ARG A 108 -2.85 -12.27 -9.92
N ARG A 109 -1.57 -12.15 -9.51
CA ARG A 109 -0.82 -13.18 -8.78
C ARG A 109 -0.22 -12.59 -7.48
N PRO A 110 -1.06 -12.22 -6.49
CA PRO A 110 -0.59 -11.57 -5.26
C PRO A 110 0.39 -12.42 -4.46
N GLN A 111 0.27 -13.77 -4.53
CA GLN A 111 1.21 -14.68 -3.88
C GLN A 111 2.63 -14.54 -4.46
N ALA A 112 2.75 -14.44 -5.78
CA ALA A 112 4.04 -14.25 -6.43
C ALA A 112 4.68 -12.90 -6.03
N ALA A 113 3.87 -11.84 -5.96
CA ALA A 113 4.32 -10.53 -5.53
C ALA A 113 4.78 -10.53 -4.06
N LEU A 114 4.02 -11.16 -3.15
CA LEU A 114 4.39 -11.32 -1.74
C LEU A 114 5.69 -12.11 -1.59
N LYS A 115 5.87 -13.19 -2.34
CA LYS A 115 7.10 -13.98 -2.34
C LYS A 115 8.31 -13.13 -2.75
N GLN A 116 8.17 -12.32 -3.80
CA GLN A 116 9.23 -11.40 -4.21
C GLN A 116 9.47 -10.32 -3.15
N ALA A 117 8.43 -9.76 -2.56
CA ALA A 117 8.55 -8.78 -1.50
C ALA A 117 9.33 -9.30 -0.29
N GLY A 118 9.05 -10.55 0.15
CA GLY A 118 9.80 -11.19 1.23
C GLY A 118 11.26 -11.52 0.89
N ARG A 119 11.59 -11.68 -0.41
CA ARG A 119 12.97 -11.81 -0.87
C ARG A 119 13.71 -10.47 -0.89
N ILE A 120 13.02 -9.40 -1.29
CA ILE A 120 13.58 -8.06 -1.51
C ILE A 120 13.75 -7.30 -0.20
N GLY A 121 12.77 -7.41 0.72
CA GLY A 121 12.71 -6.69 1.98
C GLY A 121 12.92 -7.58 3.19
N GLN A 122 13.38 -6.98 4.28
CA GLN A 122 13.44 -7.64 5.60
C GLN A 122 12.03 -7.79 6.20
N GLN A 123 11.17 -6.81 5.95
CA GLN A 123 9.76 -6.83 6.34
C GLN A 123 8.87 -6.36 5.19
N VAL A 124 7.62 -6.79 5.20
CA VAL A 124 6.61 -6.43 4.20
C VAL A 124 5.43 -5.77 4.91
N ILE A 125 5.04 -4.59 4.45
CA ILE A 125 3.85 -3.88 4.96
C ILE A 125 2.76 -3.93 3.90
N VAL A 126 1.57 -4.41 4.27
CA VAL A 126 0.44 -4.53 3.34
C VAL A 126 -0.80 -3.88 3.90
N SER A 127 -1.36 -2.93 3.18
CA SER A 127 -2.67 -2.34 3.48
C SER A 127 -3.74 -3.01 2.60
N ILE A 128 -4.79 -3.52 3.23
CA ILE A 128 -5.88 -4.27 2.60
C ILE A 128 -7.24 -3.66 2.92
N THR A 129 -8.02 -3.35 1.90
CA THR A 129 -9.44 -3.01 2.04
C THR A 129 -10.25 -4.25 2.38
N ASN A 130 -11.08 -4.19 3.41
CA ASN A 130 -11.83 -5.34 3.93
C ASN A 130 -13.08 -5.65 3.11
N ALA A 131 -13.05 -6.70 2.32
CA ALA A 131 -14.22 -7.21 1.61
C ALA A 131 -15.18 -8.03 2.51
N GLY A 132 -14.74 -8.40 3.72
CA GLY A 132 -15.51 -9.20 4.67
C GLY A 132 -16.29 -8.38 5.71
N ARG A 133 -16.38 -7.05 5.58
CA ARG A 133 -17.13 -6.18 6.48
C ARG A 133 -18.63 -6.52 6.50
N TRP A 134 -19.29 -6.28 7.62
CA TRP A 134 -20.68 -6.68 7.85
C TRP A 134 -21.65 -6.14 6.78
N ASP A 135 -21.47 -4.89 6.33
CA ASP A 135 -22.31 -4.28 5.30
C ASP A 135 -22.14 -4.95 3.93
N LYS A 136 -20.92 -5.37 3.57
CA LYS A 136 -20.63 -6.14 2.36
C LYS A 136 -21.25 -7.53 2.40
N ARG A 137 -21.26 -8.15 3.59
CA ARG A 137 -21.95 -9.44 3.82
C ARG A 137 -23.46 -9.28 3.71
N ALA A 138 -24.04 -8.22 4.29
CA ALA A 138 -25.46 -7.91 4.18
C ALA A 138 -25.85 -7.61 2.72
N GLU A 139 -25.03 -6.88 1.97
CA GLU A 139 -25.25 -6.64 0.54
C GLU A 139 -25.24 -7.94 -0.25
N MET A 140 -24.31 -8.84 0.02
CA MET A 140 -24.24 -10.15 -0.63
C MET A 140 -25.48 -11.00 -0.32
N LEU A 141 -25.93 -11.01 0.94
CA LEU A 141 -27.16 -11.73 1.33
C LEU A 141 -28.41 -11.15 0.67
N ALA A 142 -28.52 -9.82 0.58
CA ALA A 142 -29.68 -9.15 0.01
C ALA A 142 -29.73 -9.20 -1.52
N LYS A 143 -28.57 -9.10 -2.19
CA LYS A 143 -28.48 -8.96 -3.65
C LYS A 143 -27.93 -10.20 -4.36
N GLY A 144 -27.49 -11.22 -3.62
CA GLY A 144 -26.82 -12.42 -4.16
C GLY A 144 -25.46 -12.14 -4.80
N ARG A 145 -24.94 -10.91 -4.71
CA ARG A 145 -23.65 -10.50 -5.28
C ARG A 145 -23.02 -9.37 -4.49
N LEU A 146 -21.70 -9.31 -4.50
CA LEU A 146 -20.96 -8.12 -4.08
C LEU A 146 -21.03 -7.05 -5.17
N GLY A 147 -21.18 -5.80 -4.78
CA GLY A 147 -21.15 -4.65 -5.69
C GLY A 147 -19.87 -4.57 -6.52
N PRO A 148 -19.79 -3.66 -7.51
CA PRO A 148 -18.60 -3.46 -8.31
C PRO A 148 -17.40 -3.10 -7.40
N SER A 149 -16.20 -3.50 -7.81
CA SER A 149 -14.95 -3.21 -7.12
C SER A 149 -13.87 -2.91 -8.14
N GLU A 150 -13.03 -1.95 -7.83
CA GLU A 150 -11.83 -1.65 -8.59
C GLU A 150 -10.73 -2.71 -8.37
N HIS A 151 -10.86 -3.52 -7.31
CA HIS A 151 -9.88 -4.55 -6.96
C HIS A 151 -10.15 -5.86 -7.70
N LEU A 152 -9.11 -6.46 -8.25
CA LEU A 152 -9.16 -7.82 -8.84
C LEU A 152 -9.35 -8.88 -7.74
N GLN A 153 -8.71 -8.68 -6.58
CA GLN A 153 -8.77 -9.56 -5.43
C GLN A 153 -9.57 -8.90 -4.30
N ARG A 154 -10.46 -9.65 -3.67
CA ARG A 154 -11.32 -9.18 -2.57
C ARG A 154 -11.05 -10.05 -1.36
N TYR A 155 -10.26 -9.53 -0.43
CA TYR A 155 -9.93 -10.26 0.78
C TYR A 155 -10.77 -9.78 1.97
N PRO A 156 -11.52 -10.66 2.67
CA PRO A 156 -11.74 -10.49 4.08
C PRO A 156 -10.39 -10.41 4.81
N LEU A 157 -10.27 -9.63 5.88
CA LEU A 157 -8.98 -9.48 6.57
C LEU A 157 -8.43 -10.81 7.09
N ARG A 158 -9.34 -11.73 7.47
CA ARG A 158 -8.97 -13.07 7.92
C ARG A 158 -8.34 -13.89 6.80
N ASP A 159 -8.95 -13.88 5.62
CA ASP A 159 -8.47 -14.66 4.49
C ASP A 159 -7.09 -14.18 4.02
N PHE A 160 -6.83 -12.86 4.09
CA PHE A 160 -5.50 -12.33 3.84
C PHE A 160 -4.48 -12.78 4.91
N ALA A 161 -4.89 -12.77 6.19
CA ALA A 161 -4.01 -13.23 7.26
C ALA A 161 -3.68 -14.72 7.12
N ASP A 162 -4.64 -15.54 6.69
CA ASP A 162 -4.43 -16.96 6.43
C ASP A 162 -3.51 -17.16 5.21
N LEU A 163 -3.72 -16.40 4.13
CA LEU A 163 -2.83 -16.39 2.96
C LEU A 163 -1.38 -16.03 3.35
N ALA A 164 -1.18 -15.01 4.17
CA ALA A 164 0.15 -14.62 4.62
C ALA A 164 0.83 -15.76 5.39
N ARG A 165 0.10 -16.44 6.28
CA ARG A 165 0.63 -17.61 7.03
C ARG A 165 0.94 -18.80 6.12
N GLU A 166 0.08 -19.12 5.16
CA GLU A 166 0.32 -20.17 4.16
C GLU A 166 1.60 -19.91 3.36
N MET A 167 1.93 -18.65 3.16
CA MET A 167 3.16 -18.22 2.51
C MET A 167 4.35 -18.09 3.47
N HIS A 168 4.22 -18.61 4.70
CA HIS A 168 5.25 -18.61 5.75
C HIS A 168 5.63 -17.24 6.29
N PHE A 169 4.77 -16.22 6.12
CA PHE A 169 4.96 -14.95 6.80
C PHE A 169 4.44 -14.99 8.23
N SER A 170 5.24 -14.47 9.16
CA SER A 170 4.81 -14.12 10.51
C SER A 170 4.12 -12.77 10.51
N ILE A 171 2.94 -12.67 11.11
CA ILE A 171 2.23 -11.39 11.28
C ILE A 171 2.69 -10.77 12.60
N GLU A 172 3.58 -9.79 12.52
CA GLU A 172 4.13 -9.09 13.70
C GLU A 172 3.10 -8.12 14.28
N ARG A 173 2.41 -7.41 13.41
CA ARG A 173 1.45 -6.38 13.79
C ARG A 173 0.34 -6.29 12.74
N ALA A 174 -0.89 -6.08 13.22
CA ALA A 174 -2.01 -5.75 12.36
C ALA A 174 -2.84 -4.64 13.01
N VAL A 175 -3.06 -3.55 12.29
CA VAL A 175 -3.79 -2.36 12.78
C VAL A 175 -5.05 -2.16 11.93
N PRO A 176 -6.25 -2.28 12.52
CA PRO A 176 -7.49 -2.02 11.82
C PRO A 176 -7.71 -0.52 11.66
N ILE A 177 -8.33 -0.12 10.56
CA ILE A 177 -8.68 1.27 10.29
C ILE A 177 -10.17 1.34 10.02
N SER A 178 -10.83 2.31 10.66
CA SER A 178 -12.24 2.62 10.45
C SER A 178 -12.44 4.12 10.42
N ARG A 179 -13.14 4.63 9.42
CA ARG A 179 -13.38 6.07 9.20
C ARG A 179 -12.08 6.89 9.22
N GLY A 180 -11.02 6.35 8.60
CA GLY A 180 -9.71 6.99 8.56
C GLY A 180 -8.88 6.92 9.85
N HIS A 181 -9.41 6.39 10.95
CA HIS A 181 -8.73 6.30 12.25
C HIS A 181 -8.21 4.90 12.52
N ALA A 182 -6.97 4.83 13.01
CA ALA A 182 -6.35 3.59 13.46
C ALA A 182 -6.99 3.11 14.76
N GLY A 183 -7.35 1.82 14.81
CA GLY A 183 -7.78 1.15 16.03
C GLY A 183 -6.60 0.51 16.79
N ALA A 184 -6.91 -0.13 17.91
CA ALA A 184 -5.89 -0.88 18.65
C ALA A 184 -5.34 -2.05 17.80
N PRO A 185 -4.02 -2.28 17.79
CA PRO A 185 -3.43 -3.40 17.09
C PRO A 185 -4.00 -4.72 17.57
N PHE A 186 -4.23 -5.66 16.65
CA PHE A 186 -4.65 -7.02 17.00
C PHE A 186 -3.60 -8.03 16.55
N ALA A 187 -3.19 -8.91 17.45
CA ALA A 187 -2.32 -10.02 17.10
C ALA A 187 -3.08 -11.36 17.11
N LYS A 188 -4.05 -11.51 18.00
CA LYS A 188 -4.75 -12.80 18.23
C LYS A 188 -6.22 -12.80 17.82
N THR A 189 -6.90 -11.64 17.74
CA THR A 189 -8.36 -11.59 17.56
C THR A 189 -8.75 -10.75 16.35
N ILE A 190 -8.50 -11.28 15.16
CA ILE A 190 -8.89 -10.65 13.88
C ILE A 190 -10.42 -10.58 13.70
N TRP A 191 -11.21 -11.29 14.53
CA TRP A 191 -12.66 -11.45 14.36
C TRP A 191 -13.41 -10.10 14.31
N ARG A 192 -13.20 -9.24 15.31
CA ARG A 192 -13.88 -7.92 15.36
C ARG A 192 -13.45 -7.03 14.20
N ALA A 193 -12.15 -7.00 13.89
CA ALA A 193 -11.63 -6.23 12.76
C ALA A 193 -12.22 -6.74 11.43
N ASN A 194 -12.30 -8.05 11.25
CA ASN A 194 -12.87 -8.66 10.04
C ASN A 194 -14.35 -8.30 9.80
N TRP A 195 -15.11 -7.99 10.88
CA TRP A 195 -16.50 -7.59 10.77
C TRP A 195 -16.69 -6.08 10.63
N PHE A 196 -15.87 -5.26 11.28
CA PHE A 196 -16.15 -3.84 11.47
C PHE A 196 -15.13 -2.89 10.84
N ALA A 197 -13.86 -3.30 10.67
CA ALA A 197 -12.86 -2.45 10.07
C ALA A 197 -13.08 -2.28 8.56
N GLU A 198 -12.82 -1.09 8.05
CA GLU A 198 -12.87 -0.78 6.62
C GLU A 198 -11.63 -1.31 5.90
N GLU A 199 -10.51 -1.24 6.58
CA GLU A 199 -9.24 -1.76 6.10
C GLU A 199 -8.34 -2.15 7.27
N ALA A 200 -7.21 -2.80 6.98
CA ALA A 200 -6.15 -3.01 7.96
C ALA A 200 -4.77 -2.95 7.30
N VAL A 201 -3.79 -2.54 8.09
CA VAL A 201 -2.37 -2.59 7.72
C VAL A 201 -1.70 -3.71 8.50
N PHE A 202 -1.02 -4.57 7.77
CA PHE A 202 -0.28 -5.72 8.31
C PHE A 202 1.22 -5.48 8.15
N LEU A 203 1.98 -5.73 9.22
CA LEU A 203 3.43 -5.84 9.21
C LEU A 203 3.78 -7.32 9.25
N LEU A 204 4.50 -7.78 8.22
CA LEU A 204 4.82 -9.17 7.98
C LEU A 204 6.34 -9.37 7.97
N THR A 205 6.79 -10.48 8.54
CA THR A 205 8.19 -10.93 8.46
C THR A 205 8.26 -12.26 7.72
N PRO A 206 9.11 -12.40 6.68
CA PRO A 206 9.30 -13.63 5.90
C PRO A 206 9.80 -14.79 6.72
#